data_f3a481195766b72653a996fcabe37268
#
_entry.id   f3a481195766b72653a996fcabe37268
#
_cell.length_a   1.000
_cell.length_b   1.000
_cell.length_c   1.000
_cell.angle_alpha   90.00
_cell.angle_beta   90.00
_cell.angle_gamma   90.00
#
_symmetry.space_group_name_H-M   'P 1'
#
loop_
_entity.id
_entity.type
_entity.pdbx_description
1 polymer ?
#
loop_
_entity_poly.entity_id
_entity_poly.type
_entity_poly.pdbx_seq_one_letter_code
_entity_poly.pdbx_strand_id
1 'polypeptide(L)'
;MKEIRVGLIGFGTIGAGVAKILNNNQEVIQKRLGASVSLVKIADLDIKTDRGIDIEEGVLTTSVEEVIDNPDIDIVVELIGGYEPARTFLLNAINNKKHVVTANKALLAKHGDELFELIEEKGLTLGFEASIGGAIPIIRSIRESFVANRIQILEGIVNGTANYILSKMSDENCDFDVAFKEAQEKGFAEADPTFDIEGIDSAHKIAVLTRIAYGTPITVSYTHLRAHETPEPRV
;
A
#
# COMPACT_ATOMS: atom_id res chain seq x y z
N MET A 1 -9.15 -28.19 -9.74
CA MET A 1 -8.37 -27.35 -8.80
C MET A 1 -9.10 -26.02 -8.70
N LYS A 2 -9.12 -25.37 -7.54
CA LYS A 2 -9.75 -24.05 -7.41
C LYS A 2 -8.92 -23.02 -8.20
N GLU A 3 -9.56 -22.20 -8.99
CA GLU A 3 -8.96 -21.06 -9.67
C GLU A 3 -9.38 -19.77 -8.96
N ILE A 4 -8.43 -18.85 -8.77
CA ILE A 4 -8.65 -17.50 -8.22
C ILE A 4 -8.33 -16.52 -9.33
N ARG A 5 -9.29 -15.70 -9.71
CA ARG A 5 -9.18 -14.75 -10.81
C ARG A 5 -8.98 -13.34 -10.30
N VAL A 6 -7.92 -12.71 -10.77
CA VAL A 6 -7.48 -11.38 -10.33
C VAL A 6 -7.71 -10.36 -11.43
N GLY A 7 -8.29 -9.24 -11.07
CA GLY A 7 -8.33 -8.03 -11.88
C GLY A 7 -7.41 -6.96 -11.28
N LEU A 8 -6.69 -6.25 -12.12
CA LEU A 8 -5.75 -5.22 -11.73
C LEU A 8 -6.20 -3.84 -12.23
N ILE A 9 -6.18 -2.84 -11.37
CA ILE A 9 -6.42 -1.44 -11.71
C ILE A 9 -5.14 -0.66 -11.43
N GLY A 10 -4.53 -0.15 -12.50
CA GLY A 10 -3.21 0.50 -12.49
C GLY A 10 -2.10 -0.44 -12.97
N PHE A 11 -1.54 -0.16 -14.15
CA PHE A 11 -0.49 -0.95 -14.78
C PHE A 11 0.83 -0.17 -14.88
N GLY A 12 1.08 0.75 -13.92
CA GLY A 12 2.36 1.41 -13.74
C GLY A 12 3.45 0.45 -13.26
N THR A 13 4.54 0.97 -12.71
CA THR A 13 5.69 0.17 -12.23
C THR A 13 5.28 -0.94 -11.27
N ILE A 14 4.42 -0.63 -10.30
CA ILE A 14 3.98 -1.61 -9.28
C ILE A 14 3.04 -2.65 -9.91
N GLY A 15 2.07 -2.21 -10.73
CA GLY A 15 1.13 -3.11 -11.39
C GLY A 15 1.81 -4.07 -12.35
N ALA A 16 2.76 -3.60 -13.16
CA ALA A 16 3.58 -4.45 -14.01
C ALA A 16 4.39 -5.46 -13.19
N GLY A 17 4.92 -5.04 -12.03
CA GLY A 17 5.60 -5.93 -11.08
C GLY A 17 4.68 -7.05 -10.58
N VAL A 18 3.45 -6.73 -10.20
CA VAL A 18 2.44 -7.72 -9.79
C VAL A 18 2.14 -8.70 -10.93
N ALA A 19 1.87 -8.20 -12.12
CA ALA A 19 1.61 -9.05 -13.30
C ALA A 19 2.78 -9.99 -13.58
N LYS A 20 4.01 -9.47 -13.54
CA LYS A 20 5.24 -10.26 -13.75
C LYS A 20 5.39 -11.38 -12.70
N ILE A 21 5.11 -11.07 -11.43
CA ILE A 21 5.18 -12.08 -10.34
C ILE A 21 4.12 -13.14 -10.55
N LEU A 22 2.88 -12.78 -10.84
CA LEU A 22 1.80 -13.74 -11.06
C LEU A 22 2.07 -14.64 -12.26
N ASN A 23 2.60 -14.09 -13.37
CA ASN A 23 2.91 -14.89 -14.56
C ASN A 23 4.12 -15.80 -14.35
N ASN A 24 5.22 -15.28 -13.78
CA ASN A 24 6.47 -16.03 -13.69
C ASN A 24 6.49 -17.07 -12.57
N ASN A 25 5.66 -16.91 -11.54
CA ASN A 25 5.69 -17.76 -10.35
C ASN A 25 4.44 -18.66 -10.19
N GLN A 26 3.68 -18.88 -11.26
CA GLN A 26 2.43 -19.65 -11.23
C GLN A 26 2.58 -21.01 -10.54
N GLU A 27 3.57 -21.79 -10.92
CA GLU A 27 3.82 -23.12 -10.33
C GLU A 27 4.10 -23.06 -8.82
N VAL A 28 4.93 -22.09 -8.40
CA VAL A 28 5.28 -21.91 -6.99
C VAL A 28 4.08 -21.47 -6.18
N ILE A 29 3.30 -20.52 -6.71
CA ILE A 29 2.07 -20.02 -6.10
C ILE A 29 1.06 -21.18 -5.98
N GLN A 30 0.83 -21.89 -7.04
CA GLN A 30 -0.09 -23.02 -7.08
C GLN A 30 0.27 -24.11 -6.09
N LYS A 31 1.57 -24.48 -6.02
CA LYS A 31 2.07 -25.49 -5.07
C LYS A 31 1.88 -25.08 -3.62
N ARG A 32 2.09 -23.79 -3.30
CA ARG A 32 1.96 -23.28 -1.92
C ARG A 32 0.54 -23.02 -1.50
N LEU A 33 -0.31 -22.57 -2.43
CA LEU A 33 -1.67 -22.15 -2.16
C LEU A 33 -2.68 -23.28 -2.33
N GLY A 34 -2.36 -24.30 -3.14
CA GLY A 34 -3.29 -25.36 -3.52
C GLY A 34 -4.35 -24.88 -4.53
N ALA A 35 -4.18 -23.71 -5.13
CA ALA A 35 -5.06 -23.09 -6.12
C ALA A 35 -4.24 -22.37 -7.18
N SER A 36 -4.75 -22.26 -8.41
CA SER A 36 -4.17 -21.39 -9.43
C SER A 36 -4.62 -19.94 -9.20
N VAL A 37 -3.75 -19.00 -9.55
CA VAL A 37 -4.05 -17.56 -9.52
C VAL A 37 -3.80 -17.01 -10.91
N SER A 38 -4.85 -16.48 -11.55
CA SER A 38 -4.82 -15.99 -12.93
C SER A 38 -5.12 -14.49 -12.96
N LEU A 39 -4.26 -13.71 -13.65
CA LEU A 39 -4.54 -12.31 -13.93
C LEU A 39 -5.36 -12.24 -15.23
N VAL A 40 -6.65 -11.92 -15.10
CA VAL A 40 -7.61 -12.05 -16.22
C VAL A 40 -7.99 -10.71 -16.84
N LYS A 41 -7.79 -9.60 -16.15
CA LYS A 41 -8.06 -8.25 -16.68
C LYS A 41 -7.16 -7.21 -16.02
N ILE A 42 -6.70 -6.26 -16.80
CA ILE A 42 -5.86 -5.14 -16.35
C ILE A 42 -6.44 -3.85 -16.92
N ALA A 43 -6.85 -2.93 -16.06
CA ALA A 43 -7.32 -1.61 -16.45
C ALA A 43 -6.25 -0.55 -16.19
N ASP A 44 -5.88 0.19 -17.22
CA ASP A 44 -4.98 1.35 -17.13
C ASP A 44 -5.32 2.34 -18.25
N LEU A 45 -5.07 3.62 -18.03
CA LEU A 45 -5.25 4.65 -19.06
C LEU A 45 -4.20 4.53 -20.18
N ASP A 46 -3.01 4.02 -19.84
CA ASP A 46 -1.93 3.77 -20.78
C ASP A 46 -1.70 2.27 -21.01
N ILE A 47 -2.41 1.72 -21.95
CA ILE A 47 -2.28 0.32 -22.39
C ILE A 47 -1.29 0.13 -23.56
N LYS A 48 -0.58 1.20 -23.98
CA LYS A 48 0.31 1.16 -25.15
C LYS A 48 1.78 1.06 -24.79
N THR A 49 2.17 1.63 -23.66
CA THR A 49 3.56 1.58 -23.19
C THR A 49 3.96 0.15 -22.87
N ASP A 50 5.04 -0.31 -23.52
CA ASP A 50 5.63 -1.62 -23.22
C ASP A 50 6.22 -1.60 -21.80
N ARG A 51 5.74 -2.51 -20.97
CA ARG A 51 6.16 -2.69 -19.57
C ARG A 51 7.15 -3.85 -19.39
N GLY A 52 7.62 -4.43 -20.49
CA GLY A 52 8.56 -5.56 -20.47
C GLY A 52 7.93 -6.85 -19.91
N ILE A 53 6.66 -7.06 -20.20
CA ILE A 53 5.90 -8.25 -19.84
C ILE A 53 4.89 -8.57 -20.94
N ASP A 54 4.86 -9.82 -21.37
CA ASP A 54 3.87 -10.32 -22.31
C ASP A 54 2.51 -10.46 -21.64
N ILE A 55 1.53 -9.74 -22.16
CA ILE A 55 0.14 -9.81 -21.70
C ILE A 55 -0.71 -10.37 -22.84
N GLU A 56 -1.53 -11.35 -22.52
CA GLU A 56 -2.43 -11.97 -23.51
C GLU A 56 -3.39 -10.95 -24.13
N GLU A 57 -3.74 -11.16 -25.39
CA GLU A 57 -4.68 -10.31 -26.10
C GLU A 57 -6.03 -10.26 -25.38
N GLY A 58 -6.60 -9.07 -25.24
CA GLY A 58 -7.88 -8.85 -24.57
C GLY A 58 -7.81 -8.74 -23.03
N VAL A 59 -6.64 -8.93 -22.41
CA VAL A 59 -6.47 -8.73 -20.96
C VAL A 59 -6.34 -7.24 -20.60
N LEU A 60 -5.65 -6.44 -21.43
CA LEU A 60 -5.53 -4.99 -21.22
C LEU A 60 -6.79 -4.25 -21.66
N THR A 61 -7.24 -3.31 -20.86
CA THR A 61 -8.38 -2.42 -21.16
C THR A 61 -8.18 -1.03 -20.57
N THR A 62 -8.87 -0.03 -21.15
CA THR A 62 -8.96 1.31 -20.57
C THR A 62 -10.20 1.50 -19.69
N SER A 63 -11.11 0.52 -19.65
CA SER A 63 -12.33 0.56 -18.83
C SER A 63 -12.11 -0.19 -17.51
N VAL A 64 -12.22 0.55 -16.41
CA VAL A 64 -12.16 -0.03 -15.07
C VAL A 64 -13.40 -0.89 -14.76
N GLU A 65 -14.51 -0.62 -15.40
CA GLU A 65 -15.76 -1.38 -15.29
C GLU A 65 -15.56 -2.83 -15.72
N GLU A 66 -14.73 -3.08 -16.74
CA GLU A 66 -14.40 -4.46 -17.17
C GLU A 66 -13.64 -5.28 -16.09
N VAL A 67 -13.09 -4.60 -15.08
CA VAL A 67 -12.49 -5.23 -13.90
C VAL A 67 -13.52 -5.34 -12.77
N ILE A 68 -14.17 -4.23 -12.43
CA ILE A 68 -15.03 -4.13 -11.25
C ILE A 68 -16.34 -4.91 -11.44
N ASP A 69 -16.95 -4.84 -12.61
CA ASP A 69 -18.25 -5.45 -12.89
C ASP A 69 -18.16 -6.87 -13.43
N ASN A 70 -16.95 -7.35 -13.75
CA ASN A 70 -16.75 -8.70 -14.25
C ASN A 70 -17.05 -9.74 -13.15
N PRO A 71 -18.08 -10.58 -13.32
CA PRO A 71 -18.49 -11.55 -12.30
C PRO A 71 -17.46 -12.66 -12.08
N ASP A 72 -16.56 -12.87 -13.04
CA ASP A 72 -15.54 -13.90 -12.98
C ASP A 72 -14.31 -13.49 -12.17
N ILE A 73 -14.19 -12.22 -11.76
CA ILE A 73 -13.08 -11.74 -10.94
C ILE A 73 -13.40 -11.90 -9.46
N ASP A 74 -12.53 -12.59 -8.73
CA ASP A 74 -12.64 -12.81 -7.29
C ASP A 74 -11.95 -11.69 -6.48
N ILE A 75 -10.81 -11.20 -6.99
CA ILE A 75 -9.96 -10.23 -6.28
C ILE A 75 -9.65 -9.06 -7.21
N VAL A 76 -9.85 -7.84 -6.72
CA VAL A 76 -9.41 -6.61 -7.39
C VAL A 76 -8.19 -6.05 -6.67
N VAL A 77 -7.12 -5.79 -7.43
CA VAL A 77 -5.88 -5.16 -6.95
C VAL A 77 -5.86 -3.73 -7.47
N GLU A 78 -5.87 -2.74 -6.56
CA GLU A 78 -5.82 -1.30 -6.86
C GLU A 78 -4.40 -0.77 -6.63
N LEU A 79 -3.80 -0.18 -7.68
CA LEU A 79 -2.43 0.35 -7.66
C LEU A 79 -2.30 1.69 -8.42
N ILE A 80 -3.39 2.48 -8.49
CA ILE A 80 -3.35 3.79 -9.16
C ILE A 80 -2.91 4.93 -8.23
N GLY A 81 -3.06 4.73 -6.91
CA GLY A 81 -2.71 5.75 -5.91
C GLY A 81 -3.72 6.92 -5.86
N GLY A 82 -3.41 7.92 -5.00
CA GLY A 82 -4.30 9.06 -4.76
C GLY A 82 -5.54 8.68 -3.94
N TYR A 83 -6.47 9.64 -3.76
CA TYR A 83 -7.71 9.37 -3.02
C TYR A 83 -8.84 8.96 -3.98
N GLU A 84 -9.08 9.76 -4.98
CA GLU A 84 -10.07 9.49 -6.03
C GLU A 84 -9.35 9.38 -7.39
N PRO A 85 -9.76 8.47 -8.26
CA PRO A 85 -10.92 7.59 -8.16
C PRO A 85 -10.69 6.26 -7.40
N ALA A 86 -9.51 6.05 -6.81
CA ALA A 86 -9.16 4.79 -6.13
C ALA A 86 -10.18 4.37 -5.07
N ARG A 87 -10.64 5.32 -4.23
CA ARG A 87 -11.68 5.07 -3.22
C ARG A 87 -12.97 4.56 -3.86
N THR A 88 -13.46 5.25 -4.87
CA THR A 88 -14.68 4.88 -5.60
C THR A 88 -14.55 3.49 -6.21
N PHE A 89 -13.41 3.15 -6.80
CA PHE A 89 -13.18 1.85 -7.40
C PHE A 89 -13.15 0.72 -6.36
N LEU A 90 -12.50 0.92 -5.22
CA LEU A 90 -12.49 -0.06 -4.14
C LEU A 90 -13.89 -0.28 -3.55
N LEU A 91 -14.64 0.78 -3.28
CA LEU A 91 -16.02 0.67 -2.79
C LEU A 91 -16.92 -0.10 -3.76
N ASN A 92 -16.82 0.19 -5.05
CA ASN A 92 -17.59 -0.51 -6.08
C ASN A 92 -17.19 -1.99 -6.18
N ALA A 93 -15.88 -2.31 -6.14
CA ALA A 93 -15.41 -3.68 -6.14
C ALA A 93 -15.94 -4.47 -4.92
N ILE A 94 -15.91 -3.87 -3.72
CA ILE A 94 -16.44 -4.49 -2.50
C ILE A 94 -17.96 -4.69 -2.61
N ASN A 95 -18.71 -3.71 -3.11
CA ASN A 95 -20.14 -3.83 -3.33
C ASN A 95 -20.47 -4.93 -4.35
N ASN A 96 -19.61 -5.16 -5.34
CA ASN A 96 -19.68 -6.26 -6.28
C ASN A 96 -19.14 -7.60 -5.71
N LYS A 97 -18.99 -7.68 -4.37
CA LYS A 97 -18.58 -8.88 -3.62
C LYS A 97 -17.17 -9.38 -3.97
N LYS A 98 -16.26 -8.50 -4.34
CA LYS A 98 -14.87 -8.84 -4.62
C LYS A 98 -13.99 -8.59 -3.41
N HIS A 99 -13.05 -9.49 -3.15
CA HIS A 99 -11.94 -9.19 -2.26
C HIS A 99 -11.08 -8.10 -2.89
N VAL A 100 -10.45 -7.27 -2.08
CA VAL A 100 -9.65 -6.16 -2.60
C VAL A 100 -8.25 -6.13 -2.00
N VAL A 101 -7.28 -5.67 -2.79
CA VAL A 101 -5.90 -5.45 -2.37
C VAL A 101 -5.50 -4.05 -2.79
N THR A 102 -4.85 -3.30 -1.92
CA THR A 102 -4.32 -1.97 -2.24
C THR A 102 -2.95 -1.73 -1.60
N ALA A 103 -2.11 -0.94 -2.25
CA ALA A 103 -0.87 -0.39 -1.69
C ALA A 103 -1.03 1.07 -1.25
N ASN A 104 -2.24 1.63 -1.33
CA ASN A 104 -2.53 3.04 -1.16
C ASN A 104 -2.67 3.45 0.30
N LYS A 105 -1.52 3.67 0.98
CA LYS A 105 -1.51 4.07 2.40
C LYS A 105 -2.24 5.38 2.68
N ALA A 106 -2.17 6.35 1.75
CA ALA A 106 -2.82 7.64 1.93
C ALA A 106 -4.35 7.50 1.96
N LEU A 107 -4.89 6.69 1.07
CA LEU A 107 -6.30 6.33 1.05
C LEU A 107 -6.73 5.65 2.35
N LEU A 108 -5.95 4.66 2.81
CA LEU A 108 -6.24 3.93 4.05
C LEU A 108 -6.15 4.83 5.29
N ALA A 109 -5.20 5.76 5.34
CA ALA A 109 -5.06 6.69 6.44
C ALA A 109 -6.22 7.67 6.54
N LYS A 110 -6.83 8.05 5.41
CA LYS A 110 -7.90 9.06 5.35
C LYS A 110 -9.31 8.47 5.29
N HIS A 111 -9.48 7.38 4.56
CA HIS A 111 -10.76 6.73 4.27
C HIS A 111 -10.81 5.26 4.65
N GLY A 112 -9.81 4.80 5.42
CA GLY A 112 -9.70 3.39 5.79
C GLY A 112 -10.89 2.88 6.59
N ASP A 113 -11.45 3.70 7.49
CA ASP A 113 -12.59 3.30 8.32
C ASP A 113 -13.77 2.83 7.48
N GLU A 114 -14.16 3.62 6.48
CA GLU A 114 -15.24 3.27 5.55
C GLU A 114 -14.96 1.94 4.81
N LEU A 115 -13.72 1.74 4.35
CA LEU A 115 -13.34 0.51 3.67
C LEU A 115 -13.34 -0.70 4.62
N PHE A 116 -12.82 -0.55 5.84
CA PHE A 116 -12.79 -1.62 6.84
C PHE A 116 -14.20 -2.01 7.28
N GLU A 117 -15.08 -1.05 7.54
CA GLU A 117 -16.48 -1.28 7.91
C GLU A 117 -17.24 -2.02 6.79
N LEU A 118 -17.10 -1.56 5.54
CA LEU A 118 -17.76 -2.20 4.41
C LEU A 118 -17.24 -3.62 4.15
N ILE A 119 -15.93 -3.85 4.28
CA ILE A 119 -15.31 -5.18 4.16
C ILE A 119 -15.85 -6.13 5.23
N GLU A 120 -15.97 -5.66 6.46
CA GLU A 120 -16.53 -6.45 7.57
C GLU A 120 -18.01 -6.77 7.34
N GLU A 121 -18.81 -5.77 6.97
CA GLU A 121 -20.24 -5.96 6.63
C GLU A 121 -20.45 -7.01 5.54
N LYS A 122 -19.62 -6.98 4.49
CA LYS A 122 -19.74 -7.90 3.36
C LYS A 122 -19.07 -9.26 3.60
N GLY A 123 -18.32 -9.45 4.69
CA GLY A 123 -17.56 -10.68 4.94
C GLY A 123 -16.43 -10.91 3.94
N LEU A 124 -15.84 -9.84 3.42
CA LEU A 124 -14.77 -9.87 2.43
C LEU A 124 -13.40 -9.65 3.06
N THR A 125 -12.36 -9.62 2.25
CA THR A 125 -10.98 -9.39 2.70
C THR A 125 -10.39 -8.17 2.03
N LEU A 126 -9.73 -7.30 2.81
CA LEU A 126 -8.88 -6.22 2.34
C LEU A 126 -7.42 -6.58 2.64
N GLY A 127 -6.62 -6.78 1.59
CA GLY A 127 -5.18 -6.95 1.66
C GLY A 127 -4.48 -5.62 1.45
N PHE A 128 -3.56 -5.23 2.36
CA PHE A 128 -2.87 -3.93 2.26
C PHE A 128 -1.44 -3.97 2.80
N GLU A 129 -0.81 -5.15 2.81
CA GLU A 129 0.57 -5.32 3.28
C GLU A 129 1.55 -4.40 2.57
N ALA A 130 1.38 -4.18 1.25
CA ALA A 130 2.24 -3.32 0.45
C ALA A 130 2.10 -1.82 0.75
N SER A 131 1.11 -1.42 1.54
CA SER A 131 0.90 -0.01 1.91
C SER A 131 1.90 0.51 2.93
N ILE A 132 2.49 -0.38 3.75
CA ILE A 132 3.40 0.00 4.84
C ILE A 132 4.59 -0.96 4.88
N GLY A 133 5.80 -0.39 4.88
CA GLY A 133 7.03 -1.15 5.07
C GLY A 133 7.24 -2.22 4.01
N GLY A 134 7.41 -1.84 2.76
CA GLY A 134 7.58 -2.77 1.64
C GLY A 134 8.53 -3.92 1.97
N ALA A 135 8.10 -5.14 1.70
CA ALA A 135 8.76 -6.42 2.03
C ALA A 135 8.83 -6.78 3.53
N ILE A 136 8.29 -5.94 4.43
CA ILE A 136 8.22 -6.23 5.88
C ILE A 136 6.78 -6.67 6.21
N PRO A 137 6.52 -7.89 6.67
CA PRO A 137 5.16 -8.40 6.91
C PRO A 137 4.57 -7.87 8.23
N ILE A 138 4.53 -6.55 8.42
CA ILE A 138 4.11 -5.92 9.68
C ILE A 138 2.59 -5.98 9.90
N ILE A 139 1.81 -5.74 8.84
CA ILE A 139 0.35 -5.77 8.90
C ILE A 139 -0.13 -7.17 9.28
N ARG A 140 0.41 -8.18 8.59
CA ARG A 140 0.08 -9.57 8.83
C ARG A 140 0.51 -10.01 10.23
N SER A 141 1.68 -9.59 10.69
CA SER A 141 2.15 -9.88 12.04
C SER A 141 1.19 -9.34 13.09
N ILE A 142 0.73 -8.11 12.95
CA ILE A 142 -0.22 -7.49 13.90
C ILE A 142 -1.58 -8.19 13.83
N ARG A 143 -2.13 -8.43 12.64
CA ARG A 143 -3.49 -8.95 12.48
C ARG A 143 -3.64 -10.45 12.71
N GLU A 144 -2.62 -11.23 12.37
CA GLU A 144 -2.68 -12.69 12.41
C GLU A 144 -1.83 -13.27 13.55
N SER A 145 -0.53 -12.90 13.61
CA SER A 145 0.39 -13.51 14.57
C SER A 145 0.15 -13.01 15.99
N PHE A 146 -0.19 -11.73 16.16
CA PHE A 146 -0.42 -11.11 17.47
C PHE A 146 -1.89 -10.91 17.83
N VAL A 147 -2.80 -11.61 17.15
CA VAL A 147 -4.25 -11.46 17.33
C VAL A 147 -4.71 -11.65 18.80
N ALA A 148 -4.03 -12.49 19.56
CA ALA A 148 -4.32 -12.74 20.98
C ALA A 148 -3.54 -11.83 21.93
N ASN A 149 -2.67 -10.96 21.44
CA ASN A 149 -1.80 -10.11 22.24
C ASN A 149 -2.39 -8.70 22.38
N ARG A 150 -2.18 -8.10 23.55
CA ARG A 150 -2.44 -6.68 23.75
C ARG A 150 -1.17 -5.90 23.42
N ILE A 151 -1.16 -5.20 22.30
CA ILE A 151 -0.07 -4.32 21.91
C ILE A 151 -0.10 -3.09 22.84
N GLN A 152 0.99 -2.83 23.55
CA GLN A 152 1.10 -1.70 24.47
C GLN A 152 1.77 -0.49 23.83
N ILE A 153 2.82 -0.74 23.04
CA ILE A 153 3.63 0.29 22.39
C ILE A 153 3.92 -0.15 20.97
N LEU A 154 3.88 0.80 20.05
CA LEU A 154 4.30 0.64 18.66
C LEU A 154 5.29 1.75 18.35
N GLU A 155 6.55 1.37 18.17
CA GLU A 155 7.66 2.26 17.88
C GLU A 155 8.42 1.77 16.66
N GLY A 156 8.97 2.70 15.85
CA GLY A 156 9.76 2.32 14.69
C GLY A 156 10.20 3.51 13.86
N ILE A 157 11.21 3.25 13.01
CA ILE A 157 11.62 4.16 11.94
C ILE A 157 10.78 3.83 10.73
N VAL A 158 9.87 4.73 10.36
CA VAL A 158 8.87 4.48 9.30
C VAL A 158 9.13 5.26 8.01
N ASN A 159 10.16 6.13 7.99
CA ASN A 159 10.58 6.87 6.81
C ASN A 159 12.10 6.83 6.65
N GLY A 160 12.59 6.26 5.54
CA GLY A 160 14.01 6.07 5.28
C GLY A 160 14.74 7.38 4.97
N THR A 161 14.11 8.27 4.21
CA THR A 161 14.66 9.57 3.80
C THR A 161 14.91 10.47 5.03
N ALA A 162 13.87 10.64 5.86
CA ALA A 162 13.97 11.41 7.07
C ALA A 162 15.00 10.80 8.04
N ASN A 163 15.02 9.46 8.17
CA ASN A 163 16.01 8.78 9.00
C ASN A 163 17.44 9.05 8.52
N TYR A 164 17.69 8.96 7.21
CA TYR A 164 19.01 9.25 6.64
C TYR A 164 19.46 10.67 6.97
N ILE A 165 18.59 11.65 6.71
CA ILE A 165 18.88 13.07 6.95
C ILE A 165 19.20 13.33 8.42
N LEU A 166 18.33 12.88 9.33
CA LEU A 166 18.49 13.10 10.77
C LEU A 166 19.73 12.38 11.33
N SER A 167 19.99 11.13 10.88
CA SER A 167 21.20 10.41 11.30
C SER A 167 22.46 11.15 10.87
N LYS A 168 22.50 11.59 9.59
CA LYS A 168 23.66 12.34 9.09
C LYS A 168 23.88 13.65 9.82
N MET A 169 22.83 14.42 10.09
CA MET A 169 22.93 15.64 10.89
C MET A 169 23.49 15.36 12.28
N SER A 170 23.06 14.25 12.91
CA SER A 170 23.54 13.87 14.24
C SER A 170 24.98 13.37 14.23
N ASP A 171 25.35 12.51 13.28
CA ASP A 171 26.65 11.85 13.25
C ASP A 171 27.78 12.78 12.78
N GLU A 172 27.48 13.65 11.82
CA GLU A 172 28.46 14.55 11.20
C GLU A 172 28.32 16.00 11.69
N ASN A 173 27.36 16.31 12.55
CA ASN A 173 27.03 17.64 13.05
C ASN A 173 26.91 18.68 11.91
N CYS A 174 26.24 18.29 10.83
CA CYS A 174 26.00 19.11 9.65
C CYS A 174 24.57 19.68 9.63
N ASP A 175 24.38 20.78 8.89
CA ASP A 175 23.08 21.40 8.72
C ASP A 175 22.16 20.57 7.82
N PHE A 176 20.84 20.78 7.96
CA PHE A 176 19.81 20.12 7.18
C PHE A 176 20.05 20.18 5.67
N ASP A 177 20.36 21.35 5.13
CA ASP A 177 20.57 21.55 3.69
C ASP A 177 21.71 20.69 3.13
N VAL A 178 22.77 20.49 3.92
CA VAL A 178 23.90 19.62 3.54
C VAL A 178 23.48 18.15 3.52
N ALA A 179 22.81 17.69 4.57
CA ALA A 179 22.33 16.32 4.67
C ALA A 179 21.28 16.01 3.60
N PHE A 180 20.37 16.95 3.33
CA PHE A 180 19.32 16.83 2.34
C PHE A 180 19.88 16.74 0.91
N LYS A 181 20.80 17.64 0.55
CA LYS A 181 21.46 17.61 -0.76
C LYS A 181 22.14 16.28 -1.02
N GLU A 182 22.85 15.75 -0.05
CA GLU A 182 23.50 14.45 -0.18
C GLU A 182 22.48 13.31 -0.29
N ALA A 183 21.35 13.39 0.42
CA ALA A 183 20.27 12.42 0.27
C ALA A 183 19.71 12.40 -1.15
N GLN A 184 19.57 13.57 -1.79
CA GLN A 184 19.17 13.67 -3.20
C GLN A 184 20.23 13.08 -4.15
N GLU A 185 21.50 13.42 -3.95
CA GLU A 185 22.61 12.91 -4.77
C GLU A 185 22.72 11.37 -4.71
N LYS A 186 22.40 10.79 -3.55
CA LYS A 186 22.36 9.32 -3.34
C LYS A 186 21.04 8.66 -3.78
N GLY A 187 20.05 9.44 -4.21
CA GLY A 187 18.74 8.93 -4.62
C GLY A 187 17.83 8.51 -3.45
N PHE A 188 18.11 8.93 -2.24
CA PHE A 188 17.27 8.68 -1.06
C PHE A 188 16.15 9.71 -0.90
N ALA A 189 16.31 10.91 -1.47
CA ALA A 189 15.30 11.94 -1.49
C ALA A 189 14.93 12.32 -2.93
N GLU A 190 13.64 12.47 -3.19
CA GLU A 190 13.12 12.98 -4.46
C GLU A 190 13.35 14.49 -4.61
N ALA A 191 13.09 15.04 -5.80
CA ALA A 191 13.21 16.48 -6.06
C ALA A 191 12.23 17.30 -5.19
N ASP A 192 11.02 16.77 -4.96
CA ASP A 192 10.05 17.31 -4.00
C ASP A 192 9.92 16.36 -2.80
N PRO A 193 10.65 16.64 -1.71
CA PRO A 193 10.67 15.78 -0.53
C PRO A 193 9.57 16.13 0.50
N THR A 194 8.61 16.96 0.16
CA THR A 194 7.61 17.52 1.09
C THR A 194 6.93 16.42 1.91
N PHE A 195 6.55 15.32 1.29
CA PHE A 195 5.90 14.19 1.97
C PHE A 195 6.78 13.55 3.06
N ASP A 196 8.07 13.50 2.83
CA ASP A 196 9.03 12.91 3.78
C ASP A 196 9.40 13.91 4.89
N ILE A 197 9.75 15.16 4.52
CA ILE A 197 10.23 16.19 5.45
C ILE A 197 9.12 16.69 6.37
N GLU A 198 7.92 16.91 5.84
CA GLU A 198 6.74 17.31 6.63
C GLU A 198 6.14 16.15 7.44
N GLY A 199 6.71 14.95 7.35
CA GLY A 199 6.27 13.78 8.12
C GLY A 199 4.93 13.19 7.66
N ILE A 200 4.40 13.60 6.50
CA ILE A 200 3.10 13.15 5.99
C ILE A 200 3.12 11.65 5.72
N ASP A 201 4.21 11.14 5.12
CA ASP A 201 4.39 9.71 4.87
C ASP A 201 4.39 8.91 6.19
N SER A 202 5.12 9.40 7.19
CA SER A 202 5.18 8.78 8.52
C SER A 202 3.82 8.82 9.22
N ALA A 203 3.11 9.95 9.12
CA ALA A 203 1.77 10.11 9.70
C ALA A 203 0.77 9.11 9.12
N HIS A 204 0.76 8.93 7.79
CA HIS A 204 -0.10 7.94 7.14
C HIS A 204 0.22 6.51 7.61
N LYS A 205 1.51 6.15 7.70
CA LYS A 205 1.93 4.82 8.16
C LYS A 205 1.50 4.56 9.61
N ILE A 206 1.75 5.52 10.49
CA ILE A 206 1.38 5.43 11.91
C ILE A 206 -0.14 5.37 12.08
N ALA A 207 -0.92 6.15 11.34
CA ALA A 207 -2.37 6.11 11.38
C ALA A 207 -2.91 4.71 11.08
N VAL A 208 -2.46 4.10 9.98
CA VAL A 208 -2.90 2.75 9.60
C VAL A 208 -2.42 1.70 10.61
N LEU A 209 -1.15 1.77 11.07
CA LEU A 209 -0.62 0.84 12.06
C LEU A 209 -1.37 0.93 13.39
N THR A 210 -1.69 2.13 13.85
CA THR A 210 -2.46 2.36 15.08
C THR A 210 -3.86 1.79 14.98
N ARG A 211 -4.52 1.99 13.82
CA ARG A 211 -5.84 1.39 13.57
C ARG A 211 -5.84 -0.11 13.76
N ILE A 212 -4.89 -0.81 13.15
CA ILE A 212 -4.85 -2.27 13.20
C ILE A 212 -4.33 -2.81 14.54
N ALA A 213 -3.45 -2.06 15.24
CA ALA A 213 -2.89 -2.48 16.52
C ALA A 213 -3.84 -2.26 17.70
N TYR A 214 -4.61 -1.18 17.68
CA TYR A 214 -5.45 -0.75 18.79
C TYR A 214 -6.95 -0.77 18.49
N GLY A 215 -7.35 -1.02 17.25
CA GLY A 215 -8.76 -1.04 16.84
C GLY A 215 -9.47 0.32 16.92
N THR A 216 -8.71 1.42 16.98
CA THR A 216 -9.25 2.77 17.14
C THR A 216 -9.36 3.48 15.80
N PRO A 217 -10.51 4.08 15.44
CA PRO A 217 -10.59 4.94 14.26
C PRO A 217 -9.64 6.12 14.42
N ILE A 218 -8.85 6.40 13.40
CA ILE A 218 -7.91 7.52 13.39
C ILE A 218 -8.19 8.41 12.20
N THR A 219 -8.41 9.68 12.49
CA THR A 219 -8.42 10.71 11.47
C THR A 219 -7.03 11.34 11.38
N VAL A 220 -6.52 11.54 10.16
CA VAL A 220 -5.19 12.13 9.89
C VAL A 220 -5.02 13.51 10.56
N SER A 221 -6.10 14.18 10.96
CA SER A 221 -6.05 15.44 11.67
C SER A 221 -5.32 15.41 13.02
N TYR A 222 -5.13 14.22 13.60
CA TYR A 222 -4.41 14.05 14.87
C TYR A 222 -2.92 13.67 14.69
N THR A 223 -2.46 13.43 13.47
CA THR A 223 -1.11 12.97 13.17
C THR A 223 -0.17 14.09 12.75
N HIS A 224 -0.45 15.35 13.11
CA HIS A 224 0.44 16.50 12.85
C HIS A 224 1.58 16.59 13.86
N LEU A 225 2.25 15.47 14.12
CA LEU A 225 3.54 15.50 14.81
C LEU A 225 4.62 15.75 13.75
N ARG A 226 5.03 16.99 13.60
CA ARG A 226 6.21 17.34 12.81
C ARG A 226 7.44 16.69 13.45
N ALA A 227 8.43 16.31 12.64
CA ALA A 227 9.64 15.63 13.10
C ALA A 227 10.42 16.39 14.23
N HIS A 228 10.15 17.67 14.41
CA HIS A 228 10.74 18.53 15.46
C HIS A 228 9.85 18.72 16.71
N GLU A 229 8.69 18.07 16.76
CA GLU A 229 7.74 18.12 17.89
C GLU A 229 7.80 16.86 18.75
N THR A 230 8.88 16.07 18.68
CA THR A 230 9.12 15.02 19.67
C THR A 230 9.24 15.67 21.04
N PRO A 231 8.40 15.29 22.04
CA PRO A 231 8.58 15.81 23.40
C PRO A 231 10.00 15.49 23.85
N GLU A 232 10.68 16.47 24.43
CA GLU A 232 11.96 16.23 25.07
C GLU A 232 11.85 15.00 25.99
N PRO A 233 12.84 14.08 25.96
CA PRO A 233 12.83 12.97 26.88
C PRO A 233 12.77 13.53 28.30
N ARG A 234 11.70 13.25 29.02
CA ARG A 234 11.64 13.57 30.44
C ARG A 234 12.71 12.75 31.13
N VAL A 235 13.75 13.41 31.60
CA VAL A 235 14.78 12.87 32.49
C VAL A 235 14.16 12.39 33.79
#